data_41cbd3e1110c3cdb3c37f39718d659e8
#
_entry.id   41cbd3e1110c3cdb3c37f39718d659e8
#
_cell.length_a   1.000
_cell.length_b   1.000
_cell.length_c   1.000
_cell.angle_alpha   90.00
_cell.angle_beta   90.00
_cell.angle_gamma   90.00
#
_symmetry.space_group_name_H-M   'P 1'
#
loop_
_entity.id
_entity.type
_entity.pdbx_description
1 polymer ?
#
loop_
_entity_poly.entity_id
_entity_poly.type
_entity_poly.pdbx_seq_one_letter_code
_entity_poly.pdbx_strand_id
1 'polypeptide(L)'
;GRVCSELLAGEAARTLLVARDEKKLEVLRDRLKVHARSELVISTKMDVLKEAQLILTVTSAIHDVIHPEHLQAGSVVCDVARPRDVSAMVAAVRDDILVIDGGMVDVPGPVNFHFNFGFPEGKAYACMAETIALALEGRFEDYTVGKDITLERVQEISAIAERHGFRMSGFRSFEREVTEGQIEAVRRNARRGRA
;
A
#
# COMPACT_ATOMS: atom_id res chain seq x y z
N GLY A 1 -5.13 -7.10 2.37
CA GLY A 1 -6.00 -6.17 3.14
C GLY A 1 -5.94 -6.42 4.64
N ARG A 2 -6.20 -7.66 5.10
CA ARG A 2 -6.28 -7.98 6.53
C ARG A 2 -5.05 -7.52 7.32
N VAL A 3 -3.86 -7.95 6.96
CA VAL A 3 -2.61 -7.60 7.67
C VAL A 3 -2.35 -6.08 7.62
N CYS A 4 -2.63 -5.43 6.49
CA CYS A 4 -2.51 -3.98 6.40
C CYS A 4 -3.48 -3.27 7.36
N SER A 5 -4.70 -3.79 7.51
CA SER A 5 -5.67 -3.26 8.47
C SER A 5 -5.20 -3.48 9.92
N GLU A 6 -4.59 -4.62 10.23
CA GLU A 6 -3.99 -4.91 11.53
C GLU A 6 -2.86 -3.92 11.87
N LEU A 7 -1.98 -3.62 10.90
CA LEU A 7 -0.91 -2.63 11.05
C LEU A 7 -1.43 -1.20 11.28
N LEU A 8 -2.46 -0.79 10.51
CA LEU A 8 -2.92 0.59 10.49
C LEU A 8 -3.95 0.93 11.58
N ALA A 9 -4.69 -0.06 12.08
CA ALA A 9 -5.75 0.15 13.07
C ALA A 9 -5.24 0.70 14.42
N GLY A 10 -3.93 0.60 14.69
CA GLY A 10 -3.29 1.19 15.87
C GLY A 10 -2.79 2.63 15.68
N GLU A 11 -2.67 3.08 14.42
CA GLU A 11 -1.99 4.32 14.06
C GLU A 11 -2.96 5.45 13.68
N ALA A 12 -4.18 5.11 13.23
CA ALA A 12 -5.18 6.07 12.79
C ALA A 12 -6.25 6.31 13.88
N ALA A 13 -6.79 7.52 13.95
CA ALA A 13 -7.93 7.82 14.82
C ALA A 13 -9.22 7.11 14.35
N ARG A 14 -9.38 6.97 13.03
CA ARG A 14 -10.51 6.28 12.39
C ARG A 14 -10.03 5.43 11.22
N THR A 15 -10.50 4.19 11.15
CA THR A 15 -10.16 3.25 10.08
C THR A 15 -11.44 2.81 9.36
N LEU A 16 -11.51 3.11 8.07
CA LEU A 16 -12.60 2.68 7.19
C LEU A 16 -12.20 1.37 6.51
N LEU A 17 -12.93 0.32 6.76
CA LEU A 17 -12.77 -0.99 6.13
C LEU A 17 -13.79 -1.12 4.99
N VAL A 18 -13.31 -1.18 3.76
CA VAL A 18 -14.17 -1.19 2.58
C VAL A 18 -13.98 -2.46 1.77
N ALA A 19 -15.04 -3.20 1.52
CA ALA A 19 -15.05 -4.39 0.66
C ALA A 19 -16.46 -4.70 0.19
N ARG A 20 -16.62 -5.60 -0.80
CA ARG A 20 -17.91 -6.00 -1.35
C ARG A 20 -18.74 -6.90 -0.42
N ASP A 21 -18.08 -7.63 0.47
CA ASP A 21 -18.68 -8.65 1.34
C ASP A 21 -18.76 -8.12 2.77
N GLU A 22 -19.98 -7.72 3.18
CA GLU A 22 -20.23 -7.12 4.49
C GLU A 22 -19.92 -8.08 5.64
N LYS A 23 -20.23 -9.38 5.48
CA LYS A 23 -19.97 -10.39 6.52
C LYS A 23 -18.47 -10.53 6.80
N LYS A 24 -17.64 -10.49 5.73
CA LYS A 24 -16.19 -10.51 5.88
C LYS A 24 -15.66 -9.24 6.55
N LEU A 25 -16.29 -8.10 6.29
CA LEU A 25 -15.96 -6.84 6.96
C LEU A 25 -16.29 -6.90 8.45
N GLU A 26 -17.44 -7.45 8.81
CA GLU A 26 -17.84 -7.65 10.21
C GLU A 26 -16.84 -8.54 10.97
N VAL A 27 -16.49 -9.69 10.40
CA VAL A 27 -15.48 -10.59 10.97
C VAL A 27 -14.13 -9.91 11.14
N LEU A 28 -13.69 -9.15 10.13
CA LEU A 28 -12.45 -8.40 10.21
C LEU A 28 -12.50 -7.30 11.27
N ARG A 29 -13.58 -6.52 11.30
CA ARG A 29 -13.78 -5.48 12.31
C ARG A 29 -13.72 -6.06 13.73
N ASP A 30 -14.43 -7.17 13.96
CA ASP A 30 -14.51 -7.77 15.30
C ASP A 30 -13.15 -8.36 15.74
N ARG A 31 -12.38 -8.89 14.80
CA ARG A 31 -10.99 -9.28 15.03
C ARG A 31 -10.10 -8.10 15.39
N LEU A 32 -10.23 -6.98 14.68
CA LEU A 32 -9.41 -5.79 14.89
C LEU A 32 -9.73 -5.08 16.21
N LYS A 33 -10.98 -5.12 16.69
CA LYS A 33 -11.42 -4.48 17.95
C LYS A 33 -10.55 -4.83 19.16
N VAL A 34 -9.94 -6.00 19.18
CA VAL A 34 -9.10 -6.47 20.30
C VAL A 34 -7.83 -5.63 20.45
N HIS A 35 -7.32 -5.07 19.36
CA HIS A 35 -6.04 -4.36 19.31
C HIS A 35 -6.16 -2.93 18.74
N ALA A 36 -7.28 -2.59 18.12
CA ALA A 36 -7.47 -1.28 17.50
C ALA A 36 -7.60 -0.19 18.55
N ARG A 37 -6.86 0.90 18.31
CA ARG A 37 -7.04 2.18 19.04
C ARG A 37 -7.91 3.15 18.25
N SER A 38 -8.30 2.79 17.04
CA SER A 38 -9.10 3.59 16.12
C SER A 38 -10.59 3.25 16.21
N GLU A 39 -11.44 4.21 15.86
CA GLU A 39 -12.82 3.94 15.48
C GLU A 39 -12.83 3.08 14.21
N LEU A 40 -13.49 1.91 14.26
CA LEU A 40 -13.59 0.99 13.14
C LEU A 40 -14.95 1.11 12.47
N VAL A 41 -14.96 1.56 11.23
CA VAL A 41 -16.16 1.70 10.39
C VAL A 41 -16.07 0.75 9.21
N ILE A 42 -17.16 0.03 8.91
CA ILE A 42 -17.25 -0.85 7.74
C ILE A 42 -18.20 -0.25 6.69
N SER A 43 -17.90 -0.45 5.42
CA SER A 43 -18.78 -0.05 4.31
C SER A 43 -18.60 -0.94 3.10
N THR A 44 -19.70 -1.19 2.40
CA THR A 44 -19.68 -1.83 1.07
C THR A 44 -19.74 -0.80 -0.07
N LYS A 45 -19.81 0.50 0.27
CA LYS A 45 -19.91 1.60 -0.70
C LYS A 45 -18.57 2.30 -0.85
N MET A 46 -18.21 2.64 -2.09
CA MET A 46 -16.95 3.34 -2.39
C MET A 46 -17.00 4.83 -2.02
N ASP A 47 -18.19 5.43 -1.96
CA ASP A 47 -18.34 6.86 -1.63
C ASP A 47 -17.73 7.26 -0.29
N VAL A 48 -17.60 6.32 0.65
CA VAL A 48 -16.97 6.59 1.96
C VAL A 48 -15.49 6.92 1.84
N LEU A 49 -14.85 6.61 0.72
CA LEU A 49 -13.44 6.97 0.48
C LEU A 49 -13.21 8.48 0.46
N LYS A 50 -14.26 9.28 0.20
CA LYS A 50 -14.22 10.76 0.31
C LYS A 50 -13.90 11.26 1.71
N GLU A 51 -14.06 10.41 2.73
CA GLU A 51 -13.76 10.73 4.11
C GLU A 51 -12.30 10.36 4.49
N ALA A 52 -11.60 9.60 3.64
CA ALA A 52 -10.28 9.07 3.93
C ALA A 52 -9.17 9.97 3.39
N GLN A 53 -8.18 10.27 4.23
CA GLN A 53 -6.97 11.01 3.85
C GLN A 53 -5.88 10.10 3.33
N LEU A 54 -5.80 8.88 3.87
CA LEU A 54 -4.91 7.82 3.42
C LEU A 54 -5.75 6.61 3.03
N ILE A 55 -5.56 6.13 1.82
CA ILE A 55 -6.25 4.97 1.27
C ILE A 55 -5.20 3.94 0.90
N LEU A 56 -5.36 2.72 1.39
CA LEU A 56 -4.56 1.57 0.97
C LEU A 56 -5.47 0.60 0.23
N THR A 57 -5.15 0.31 -1.02
CA THR A 57 -5.91 -0.63 -1.83
C THR A 57 -5.10 -1.85 -2.23
N VAL A 58 -5.69 -3.03 -2.06
CA VAL A 58 -5.06 -4.36 -2.23
C VAL A 58 -6.07 -5.37 -2.75
N THR A 59 -6.95 -4.97 -3.67
CA THR A 59 -7.96 -5.89 -4.17
C THR A 59 -7.40 -6.85 -5.23
N SER A 60 -8.16 -7.85 -5.59
CA SER A 60 -7.90 -8.74 -6.73
C SER A 60 -8.90 -8.46 -7.87
N ALA A 61 -9.39 -7.23 -7.98
CA ALA A 61 -10.28 -6.82 -9.06
C ALA A 61 -9.52 -6.85 -10.40
N ILE A 62 -10.23 -7.21 -11.46
CA ILE A 62 -9.67 -7.23 -12.83
C ILE A 62 -9.71 -5.82 -13.45
N HIS A 63 -10.63 -4.98 -12.95
CA HIS A 63 -10.82 -3.61 -13.39
C HIS A 63 -10.52 -2.64 -12.25
N ASP A 64 -10.19 -1.41 -12.61
CA ASP A 64 -10.08 -0.30 -11.66
C ASP A 64 -11.39 -0.09 -10.88
N VAL A 65 -11.26 0.18 -9.60
CA VAL A 65 -12.40 0.35 -8.67
C VAL A 65 -12.40 1.71 -8.01
N ILE A 66 -11.28 2.43 -8.02
CA ILE A 66 -11.14 3.78 -7.46
C ILE A 66 -11.06 4.80 -8.60
N HIS A 67 -12.04 5.69 -8.63
CA HIS A 67 -12.19 6.74 -9.64
C HIS A 67 -12.03 8.13 -9.02
N PRO A 68 -11.84 9.21 -9.84
CA PRO A 68 -11.62 10.57 -9.34
C PRO A 68 -12.66 11.08 -8.34
N GLU A 69 -13.92 10.71 -8.54
CA GLU A 69 -15.05 11.11 -7.70
C GLU A 69 -15.06 10.46 -6.30
N HIS A 70 -14.31 9.39 -6.10
CA HIS A 70 -14.20 8.72 -4.80
C HIS A 70 -13.19 9.38 -3.85
N LEU A 71 -12.40 10.34 -4.33
CA LEU A 71 -11.23 10.85 -3.62
C LEU A 71 -11.41 12.32 -3.23
N GLN A 72 -11.06 12.65 -1.99
CA GLN A 72 -10.99 14.05 -1.54
C GLN A 72 -9.65 14.70 -1.89
N ALA A 73 -9.64 16.03 -1.99
CA ALA A 73 -8.43 16.80 -2.21
C ALA A 73 -7.41 16.56 -1.08
N GLY A 74 -6.15 16.39 -1.44
CA GLY A 74 -5.06 16.14 -0.51
C GLY A 74 -4.98 14.70 0.01
N SER A 75 -5.80 13.77 -0.52
CA SER A 75 -5.68 12.36 -0.15
C SER A 75 -4.45 11.70 -0.79
N VAL A 76 -3.95 10.67 -0.11
CA VAL A 76 -2.89 9.79 -0.59
C VAL A 76 -3.46 8.39 -0.77
N VAL A 77 -3.27 7.81 -1.95
CA VAL A 77 -3.69 6.45 -2.27
C VAL A 77 -2.46 5.58 -2.50
N CYS A 78 -2.27 4.56 -1.69
CA CYS A 78 -1.26 3.52 -1.90
C CYS A 78 -1.90 2.34 -2.62
N ASP A 79 -1.61 2.19 -3.91
CA ASP A 79 -2.13 1.11 -4.76
C ASP A 79 -1.13 -0.05 -4.82
N VAL A 80 -1.40 -1.09 -4.03
CA VAL A 80 -0.59 -2.33 -4.00
C VAL A 80 -1.13 -3.38 -4.97
N ALA A 81 -2.34 -3.16 -5.50
CA ALA A 81 -3.00 -4.12 -6.38
C ALA A 81 -2.31 -4.24 -7.75
N ARG A 82 -2.36 -5.46 -8.30
CA ARG A 82 -1.98 -5.71 -9.70
C ARG A 82 -2.99 -6.70 -10.30
N PRO A 83 -3.74 -6.30 -11.34
CA PRO A 83 -3.79 -4.96 -11.95
C PRO A 83 -4.12 -3.86 -10.95
N ARG A 84 -3.87 -2.58 -11.32
CA ARG A 84 -4.15 -1.42 -10.46
C ARG A 84 -5.63 -1.31 -10.12
N ASP A 85 -5.89 -0.97 -8.86
CA ASP A 85 -7.24 -0.62 -8.39
C ASP A 85 -7.61 0.82 -8.72
N VAL A 86 -6.60 1.70 -8.85
CA VAL A 86 -6.80 3.13 -9.13
C VAL A 86 -6.82 3.37 -10.63
N SER A 87 -7.89 4.00 -11.11
CA SER A 87 -8.07 4.36 -12.50
C SER A 87 -6.98 5.34 -12.98
N ALA A 88 -6.48 5.13 -14.20
CA ALA A 88 -5.56 6.05 -14.85
C ALA A 88 -6.16 7.47 -15.01
N MET A 89 -7.49 7.58 -15.02
CA MET A 89 -8.21 8.86 -15.05
C MET A 89 -7.88 9.73 -13.82
N VAL A 90 -7.61 9.12 -12.64
CA VAL A 90 -7.20 9.87 -11.45
C VAL A 90 -5.94 10.68 -11.74
N ALA A 91 -4.91 10.05 -12.32
CA ALA A 91 -3.68 10.76 -12.68
C ALA A 91 -3.88 11.80 -13.79
N ALA A 92 -4.88 11.61 -14.66
CA ALA A 92 -5.14 12.52 -15.77
C ALA A 92 -5.88 13.80 -15.36
N VAL A 93 -6.74 13.74 -14.33
CA VAL A 93 -7.64 14.86 -13.98
C VAL A 93 -7.48 15.40 -12.56
N ARG A 94 -6.63 14.77 -11.71
CA ARG A 94 -6.45 15.13 -10.30
C ARG A 94 -4.97 15.36 -9.99
N ASP A 95 -4.56 16.63 -9.89
CA ASP A 95 -3.22 17.06 -9.47
C ASP A 95 -3.13 17.37 -7.96
N ASP A 96 -4.26 17.30 -7.28
CA ASP A 96 -4.43 17.55 -5.86
C ASP A 96 -4.37 16.28 -4.98
N ILE A 97 -4.12 15.13 -5.57
CA ILE A 97 -4.06 13.80 -4.95
C ILE A 97 -2.72 13.14 -5.26
N LEU A 98 -2.20 12.37 -4.32
CA LEU A 98 -1.03 11.53 -4.55
C LEU A 98 -1.43 10.07 -4.64
N VAL A 99 -1.24 9.46 -5.79
CA VAL A 99 -1.29 7.99 -5.94
C VAL A 99 0.14 7.48 -5.89
N ILE A 100 0.41 6.51 -5.04
CA ILE A 100 1.71 5.84 -4.97
C ILE A 100 1.58 4.36 -5.27
N ASP A 101 2.47 3.85 -6.11
CA ASP A 101 2.59 2.42 -6.37
C ASP A 101 3.27 1.75 -5.18
N GLY A 102 2.64 0.72 -4.61
CA GLY A 102 3.22 -0.02 -3.49
C GLY A 102 4.25 -1.08 -3.93
N GLY A 103 5.05 -1.51 -2.99
CA GLY A 103 5.85 -2.72 -3.11
C GLY A 103 7.19 -2.61 -3.84
N MET A 104 7.84 -1.44 -3.81
CA MET A 104 9.20 -1.29 -4.35
C MET A 104 10.25 -1.10 -3.25
N VAL A 105 11.40 -1.72 -3.47
CA VAL A 105 12.55 -1.65 -2.57
C VAL A 105 13.85 -1.41 -3.35
N ASP A 106 14.80 -0.75 -2.71
CA ASP A 106 16.18 -0.66 -3.16
C ASP A 106 16.91 -1.92 -2.72
N VAL A 107 17.58 -2.57 -3.68
CA VAL A 107 18.38 -3.78 -3.45
C VAL A 107 19.80 -3.36 -3.08
N PRO A 108 20.41 -3.95 -2.04
CA PRO A 108 21.74 -3.56 -1.60
C PRO A 108 22.82 -3.93 -2.63
N GLY A 109 23.82 -3.06 -2.76
CA GLY A 109 24.98 -3.26 -3.63
C GLY A 109 24.72 -2.96 -5.12
N PRO A 110 25.73 -3.11 -5.95
CA PRO A 110 25.62 -2.93 -7.41
C PRO A 110 24.99 -4.15 -8.05
N VAL A 111 23.66 -4.20 -8.08
CA VAL A 111 22.90 -5.33 -8.62
C VAL A 111 22.42 -5.02 -10.02
N ASN A 112 22.80 -5.87 -10.98
CA ASN A 112 22.22 -5.92 -12.32
C ASN A 112 21.54 -7.27 -12.50
N PHE A 113 20.22 -7.25 -12.67
CA PHE A 113 19.44 -8.47 -12.89
C PHE A 113 19.51 -8.97 -14.34
N HIS A 114 20.19 -8.26 -15.25
CA HIS A 114 20.23 -8.53 -16.69
C HIS A 114 18.85 -8.65 -17.34
N PHE A 115 17.85 -8.08 -16.69
CA PHE A 115 16.45 -8.09 -17.13
C PHE A 115 15.79 -6.75 -16.76
N ASN A 116 15.04 -6.20 -17.70
CA ASN A 116 14.30 -4.96 -17.48
C ASN A 116 12.91 -5.25 -16.91
N PHE A 117 12.70 -5.00 -15.62
CA PHE A 117 11.40 -5.09 -14.94
C PHE A 117 10.56 -3.80 -15.08
N GLY A 118 11.01 -2.82 -15.86
CA GLY A 118 10.41 -1.50 -15.90
C GLY A 118 10.84 -0.57 -14.78
N PHE A 119 11.91 -0.93 -14.05
CA PHE A 119 12.50 -0.13 -12.97
C PHE A 119 13.93 0.27 -13.30
N PRO A 120 14.45 1.35 -12.67
CA PRO A 120 15.87 1.64 -12.65
C PRO A 120 16.67 0.49 -12.04
N GLU A 121 17.97 0.40 -12.38
CA GLU A 121 18.88 -0.57 -11.77
C GLU A 121 18.87 -0.46 -10.22
N GLY A 122 19.11 -1.57 -9.55
CA GLY A 122 19.13 -1.63 -8.10
C GLY A 122 17.77 -1.58 -7.42
N LYS A 123 16.66 -1.65 -8.17
CA LYS A 123 15.30 -1.69 -7.62
C LYS A 123 14.61 -3.00 -7.97
N ALA A 124 13.77 -3.48 -7.04
CA ALA A 124 12.99 -4.69 -7.21
C ALA A 124 11.59 -4.55 -6.59
N TYR A 125 10.68 -5.43 -6.99
CA TYR A 125 9.43 -5.61 -6.25
C TYR A 125 9.71 -6.20 -4.87
N ALA A 126 8.91 -5.85 -3.88
CA ALA A 126 9.05 -6.36 -2.52
C ALA A 126 8.93 -7.90 -2.43
N CYS A 127 8.11 -8.53 -3.28
CA CYS A 127 8.03 -9.99 -3.36
C CYS A 127 9.31 -10.64 -3.88
N MET A 128 10.03 -9.99 -4.79
CA MET A 128 11.36 -10.45 -5.23
C MET A 128 12.39 -10.25 -4.12
N ALA A 129 12.35 -9.10 -3.45
CA ALA A 129 13.23 -8.80 -2.33
C ALA A 129 13.04 -9.77 -1.17
N GLU A 130 11.79 -10.19 -0.87
CA GLU A 130 11.51 -11.25 0.11
C GLU A 130 12.27 -12.53 -0.24
N THR A 131 12.16 -13.00 -1.49
CA THR A 131 12.85 -14.20 -1.95
C THR A 131 14.38 -14.05 -1.86
N ILE A 132 14.92 -12.91 -2.27
CA ILE A 132 16.36 -12.64 -2.19
C ILE A 132 16.82 -12.59 -0.74
N ALA A 133 16.09 -11.90 0.13
CA ALA A 133 16.43 -11.76 1.55
C ALA A 133 16.42 -13.12 2.27
N LEU A 134 15.43 -13.96 2.00
CA LEU A 134 15.38 -15.33 2.53
C LEU A 134 16.56 -16.18 2.04
N ALA A 135 16.92 -16.08 0.77
CA ALA A 135 18.07 -16.80 0.21
C ALA A 135 19.40 -16.34 0.85
N LEU A 136 19.58 -15.02 1.07
CA LEU A 136 20.73 -14.47 1.76
C LEU A 136 20.81 -14.93 3.25
N GLU A 137 19.65 -15.14 3.87
CA GLU A 137 19.56 -15.68 5.25
C GLU A 137 19.75 -17.21 5.29
N GLY A 138 19.85 -17.88 4.15
CA GLY A 138 19.94 -19.35 4.06
C GLY A 138 18.62 -20.07 4.36
N ARG A 139 17.49 -19.38 4.29
CA ARG A 139 16.15 -19.90 4.53
C ARG A 139 15.47 -20.27 3.22
N PHE A 140 15.43 -21.56 2.92
CA PHE A 140 14.84 -22.10 1.69
C PHE A 140 13.53 -22.80 2.03
N GLU A 141 12.53 -22.01 2.35
CA GLU A 141 11.21 -22.47 2.80
C GLU A 141 10.08 -21.64 2.19
N ASP A 142 8.86 -22.18 2.17
CA ASP A 142 7.65 -21.44 1.86
C ASP A 142 7.40 -20.39 2.95
N TYR A 143 7.38 -19.10 2.58
CA TYR A 143 7.28 -18.03 3.57
C TYR A 143 5.94 -17.30 3.53
N THR A 144 5.65 -16.50 2.51
CA THR A 144 4.38 -15.78 2.36
C THR A 144 3.50 -16.39 1.27
N VAL A 145 3.27 -17.69 1.35
CA VAL A 145 2.43 -18.40 0.38
C VAL A 145 0.96 -18.32 0.77
N GLY A 146 0.11 -17.99 -0.20
CA GLY A 146 -1.34 -17.96 -0.01
C GLY A 146 -1.85 -16.71 0.69
N LYS A 147 -2.92 -16.87 1.50
CA LYS A 147 -3.64 -15.75 2.14
C LYS A 147 -3.42 -15.65 3.66
N ASP A 148 -2.71 -16.60 4.24
CA ASP A 148 -2.54 -16.73 5.69
C ASP A 148 -1.24 -16.10 6.20
N ILE A 149 -0.98 -14.88 5.71
CA ILE A 149 0.13 -14.05 6.17
C ILE A 149 -0.22 -13.51 7.56
N THR A 150 0.71 -13.61 8.50
CA THR A 150 0.57 -13.05 9.85
C THR A 150 1.39 -11.77 10.01
N LEU A 151 1.05 -10.98 11.03
CA LEU A 151 1.78 -9.76 11.34
C LEU A 151 3.22 -10.06 11.75
N GLU A 152 3.44 -11.12 12.49
CA GLU A 152 4.76 -11.58 12.93
C GLU A 152 5.65 -11.90 11.73
N ARG A 153 5.13 -12.60 10.71
CA ARG A 153 5.88 -12.88 9.49
C ARG A 153 6.24 -11.62 8.72
N VAL A 154 5.35 -10.63 8.68
CA VAL A 154 5.65 -9.33 8.04
C VAL A 154 6.76 -8.62 8.79
N GLN A 155 6.72 -8.60 10.11
CA GLN A 155 7.77 -7.99 10.94
C GLN A 155 9.11 -8.72 10.79
N GLU A 156 9.08 -10.04 10.79
CA GLU A 156 10.27 -10.87 10.61
C GLU A 156 10.95 -10.62 9.27
N ILE A 157 10.20 -10.69 8.15
CA ILE A 157 10.80 -10.47 6.83
C ILE A 157 11.31 -9.02 6.66
N SER A 158 10.63 -8.05 7.25
CA SER A 158 11.12 -6.66 7.27
C SER A 158 12.46 -6.56 7.98
N ALA A 159 12.60 -7.18 9.15
CA ALA A 159 13.85 -7.19 9.90
C ALA A 159 14.98 -7.94 9.16
N ILE A 160 14.66 -9.04 8.47
CA ILE A 160 15.63 -9.76 7.62
C ILE A 160 16.07 -8.86 6.46
N ALA A 161 15.14 -8.24 5.76
CA ALA A 161 15.44 -7.38 4.64
C ALA A 161 16.31 -6.18 5.06
N GLU A 162 15.96 -5.50 6.16
CA GLU A 162 16.74 -4.38 6.72
C GLU A 162 18.17 -4.82 7.09
N ARG A 163 18.34 -5.99 7.74
CA ARG A 163 19.64 -6.54 8.13
C ARG A 163 20.54 -6.79 6.92
N HIS A 164 19.97 -7.22 5.80
CA HIS A 164 20.68 -7.41 4.53
C HIS A 164 20.83 -6.11 3.71
N GLY A 165 20.36 -4.97 4.21
CA GLY A 165 20.56 -3.67 3.59
C GLY A 165 19.50 -3.27 2.55
N PHE A 166 18.41 -4.01 2.43
CA PHE A 166 17.27 -3.57 1.63
C PHE A 166 16.62 -2.35 2.28
N ARG A 167 16.14 -1.43 1.45
CA ARG A 167 15.48 -0.21 1.91
C ARG A 167 14.22 0.04 1.10
N MET A 168 13.26 0.71 1.71
CA MET A 168 12.11 1.18 0.96
C MET A 168 12.58 2.18 -0.10
N SER A 169 12.19 1.93 -1.36
CA SER A 169 12.49 2.82 -2.47
C SER A 169 11.67 4.11 -2.39
N GLY A 170 12.06 5.13 -3.16
CA GLY A 170 11.26 6.33 -3.34
C GLY A 170 9.86 6.04 -3.91
N PHE A 171 8.95 7.01 -3.78
CA PHE A 171 7.59 6.85 -4.28
C PHE A 171 7.53 6.92 -5.81
N ARG A 172 6.70 6.07 -6.38
CA ARG A 172 6.35 6.10 -7.80
C ARG A 172 4.84 6.22 -7.96
N SER A 173 4.42 6.87 -9.00
CA SER A 173 3.02 7.05 -9.38
C SER A 173 2.86 6.74 -10.86
N PHE A 174 2.06 5.74 -11.19
CA PHE A 174 1.85 5.31 -12.58
C PHE A 174 3.17 5.15 -13.35
N GLU A 175 4.12 4.44 -12.73
CA GLU A 175 5.46 4.14 -13.27
C GLU A 175 6.42 5.33 -13.39
N ARG A 176 6.03 6.51 -12.89
CA ARG A 176 6.87 7.71 -12.84
C ARG A 176 7.33 7.98 -11.41
N GLU A 177 8.50 8.56 -11.26
CA GLU A 177 9.00 8.99 -9.95
C GLU A 177 8.16 10.15 -9.43
N VAL A 178 7.82 10.10 -8.14
CA VAL A 178 7.12 11.19 -7.45
C VAL A 178 8.12 12.21 -6.97
N THR A 179 7.89 13.47 -7.35
CA THR A 179 8.77 14.58 -6.97
C THR A 179 8.39 15.16 -5.59
N GLU A 180 9.35 15.78 -4.90
CA GLU A 180 9.08 16.51 -3.66
C GLU A 180 8.03 17.61 -3.85
N GLY A 181 8.01 18.26 -5.03
CA GLY A 181 7.00 19.27 -5.36
C GLY A 181 5.57 18.73 -5.37
N GLN A 182 5.37 17.50 -5.85
CA GLN A 182 4.06 16.83 -5.81
C GLN A 182 3.66 16.51 -4.37
N ILE A 183 4.59 15.98 -3.56
CA ILE A 183 4.34 15.68 -2.14
C ILE A 183 3.91 16.95 -1.40
N GLU A 184 4.62 18.04 -1.57
CA GLU A 184 4.32 19.31 -0.92
C GLU A 184 3.00 19.92 -1.39
N ALA A 185 2.64 19.77 -2.68
CA ALA A 185 1.34 20.23 -3.20
C ALA A 185 0.18 19.48 -2.52
N VAL A 186 0.27 18.15 -2.43
CA VAL A 186 -0.75 17.33 -1.77
C VAL A 186 -0.84 17.62 -0.26
N ARG A 187 0.29 17.81 0.42
CA ARG A 187 0.32 18.25 1.83
C ARG A 187 -0.41 19.58 2.04
N ARG A 188 -0.22 20.56 1.15
CA ARG A 188 -0.93 21.85 1.23
C ARG A 188 -2.44 21.66 1.04
N ASN A 189 -2.86 20.83 0.09
CA ASN A 189 -4.26 20.55 -0.17
C ASN A 189 -4.94 19.85 1.02
N ALA A 190 -4.24 18.86 1.64
CA ALA A 190 -4.73 18.17 2.83
C ALA A 190 -4.95 19.12 4.02
N ARG A 191 -4.14 20.16 4.18
CA ARG A 191 -4.31 21.17 5.23
C ARG A 191 -5.51 22.10 4.98
N ARG A 192 -5.75 22.46 3.70
CA ARG A 192 -6.89 23.32 3.32
C ARG A 192 -8.23 22.63 3.46
N GLY A 193 -8.30 21.32 3.23
CA GLY A 193 -9.52 20.54 3.42
C GLY A 193 -9.92 20.31 4.88
N ARG A 194 -9.09 20.73 5.86
CA ARG A 194 -9.35 20.66 7.31
C ARG A 194 -9.80 21.99 7.92
N ALA A 195 -9.71 23.08 7.20
CA ALA A 195 -10.13 24.42 7.61
C ALA A 195 -11.58 24.69 7.20
#